data_9202b4e6c23ce860d7ae8ee3388a5897
#
_entry.id   9202b4e6c23ce860d7ae8ee3388a5897
#
_cell.length_a   1.000
_cell.length_b   1.000
_cell.length_c   1.000
_cell.angle_alpha   90.00
_cell.angle_beta   90.00
_cell.angle_gamma   90.00
#
_symmetry.space_group_name_H-M   'P 1'
#
loop_
_entity.id
_entity.type
_entity.pdbx_description
1 polymer ?
#
loop_
_entity_poly.entity_id
_entity_poly.type
_entity_poly.pdbx_seq_one_letter_code
_entity_poly.pdbx_strand_id
1 'polypeptide(L)'
;MAGIYIHIPFCKTRCIYCDFYSTTRSELKSQYIRALCRELTERKEYLKGEAVETIYFGGGTPSQLSEEDFKEVFKTIEQVYGTRKATEVTLEANPDDLTEEYTQMLRTLPFNRISMGIQTFDDATLRLLNRRHNAAQAIEAIQRCRQAGFQNISIDLIYGLPGENDQRWAQDLQQAVSLNVEHISAYHLIYEEGTPLYKMLQQHSVSQVDEDSSLNFFSTLIDTLSAAGYEHYEISNFCKPEMYSRHNTSYWQGIPYLGCGPSAHSFDGDSREWNVASLNQYLSSVEQGQRLHETEQLDTRTRYNEYIITGLRTMWGISTEELKSKFGDRLWEYCSEQAKPYLKNGKLKLHNDRLKLTREGIFVSDGIMSDLLEIE
;
A
#
# COMPACT_ATOMS: atom_id res chain seq x y z
N MET A 1 12.48 15.11 -4.34
CA MET A 1 12.40 13.62 -4.28
C MET A 1 11.02 13.18 -4.78
N ALA A 2 10.95 12.04 -5.48
CA ALA A 2 9.71 11.54 -6.07
C ALA A 2 9.68 10.00 -6.09
N GLY A 3 8.49 9.42 -6.31
CA GLY A 3 8.29 8.00 -6.51
C GLY A 3 7.78 7.64 -7.91
N ILE A 4 8.02 6.40 -8.35
CA ILE A 4 7.35 5.82 -9.51
C ILE A 4 6.58 4.58 -9.06
N TYR A 5 5.28 4.56 -9.33
CA TYR A 5 4.40 3.41 -9.13
C TYR A 5 4.05 2.76 -10.48
N ILE A 6 4.28 1.47 -10.59
CA ILE A 6 3.96 0.68 -11.79
C ILE A 6 2.83 -0.28 -11.45
N HIS A 7 1.66 -0.06 -12.05
CA HIS A 7 0.50 -0.90 -11.84
C HIS A 7 0.49 -2.08 -12.80
N ILE A 8 0.81 -3.27 -12.34
CA ILE A 8 0.76 -4.51 -13.13
C ILE A 8 -0.62 -5.16 -12.96
N PRO A 9 -1.51 -5.11 -13.97
CA PRO A 9 -2.90 -5.54 -13.78
C PRO A 9 -3.11 -7.05 -13.84
N PHE A 10 -2.07 -7.86 -14.01
CA PHE A 10 -2.22 -9.29 -14.27
C PHE A 10 -2.24 -10.13 -13.01
N CYS A 11 -3.22 -11.04 -12.92
CA CYS A 11 -3.29 -12.09 -11.91
C CYS A 11 -3.52 -13.44 -12.58
N LYS A 12 -2.95 -14.54 -12.05
CA LYS A 12 -3.31 -15.89 -12.51
C LYS A 12 -4.76 -16.22 -12.13
N THR A 13 -5.14 -15.87 -10.89
CA THR A 13 -6.49 -16.01 -10.33
C THR A 13 -6.81 -14.77 -9.53
N ARG A 14 -8.09 -14.37 -9.47
CA ARG A 14 -8.52 -13.26 -8.61
C ARG A 14 -8.98 -13.78 -7.25
N CYS A 15 -8.50 -13.16 -6.19
CA CYS A 15 -8.98 -13.41 -4.84
C CYS A 15 -10.41 -12.88 -4.69
N ILE A 16 -11.23 -13.55 -3.86
CA ILE A 16 -12.65 -13.20 -3.75
C ILE A 16 -12.92 -11.87 -3.04
N TYR A 17 -11.96 -11.37 -2.27
CA TYR A 17 -12.05 -10.12 -1.51
C TYR A 17 -11.46 -8.90 -2.23
N CYS A 18 -10.68 -9.12 -3.31
CA CYS A 18 -9.85 -8.08 -3.92
C CYS A 18 -10.68 -7.17 -4.83
N ASP A 19 -10.64 -5.86 -4.57
CA ASP A 19 -11.25 -4.79 -5.34
C ASP A 19 -10.28 -4.10 -6.30
N PHE A 20 -8.97 -4.34 -6.16
CA PHE A 20 -7.97 -3.76 -7.05
C PHE A 20 -8.23 -4.11 -8.51
N TYR A 21 -8.00 -3.12 -9.38
CA TYR A 21 -8.10 -3.34 -10.81
C TYR A 21 -7.11 -4.42 -11.26
N SER A 22 -7.64 -5.54 -11.72
CA SER A 22 -6.84 -6.67 -12.19
C SER A 22 -7.56 -7.50 -13.24
N THR A 23 -6.80 -8.28 -14.02
CA THR A 23 -7.30 -9.15 -15.07
C THR A 23 -6.53 -10.46 -15.14
N THR A 24 -7.17 -11.51 -15.65
CA THR A 24 -6.51 -12.80 -15.93
C THR A 24 -6.02 -12.93 -17.38
N ARG A 25 -6.13 -11.88 -18.18
CA ARG A 25 -5.79 -11.86 -19.61
C ARG A 25 -4.30 -11.73 -19.86
N SER A 26 -3.55 -12.77 -19.48
CA SER A 26 -2.09 -12.81 -19.57
C SER A 26 -1.55 -12.72 -21.00
N GLU A 27 -2.36 -13.02 -22.02
CA GLU A 27 -2.01 -12.89 -23.44
C GLU A 27 -1.71 -11.44 -23.86
N LEU A 28 -2.17 -10.46 -23.07
CA LEU A 28 -1.95 -9.04 -23.35
C LEU A 28 -0.65 -8.48 -22.72
N LYS A 29 0.12 -9.28 -21.98
CA LYS A 29 1.32 -8.79 -21.26
C LYS A 29 2.29 -8.05 -22.17
N SER A 30 2.69 -8.65 -23.29
CA SER A 30 3.68 -8.02 -24.18
C SER A 30 3.18 -6.71 -24.79
N GLN A 31 1.87 -6.60 -25.12
CA GLN A 31 1.29 -5.33 -25.58
C GLN A 31 1.28 -4.32 -24.44
N TYR A 32 0.94 -4.76 -23.23
CA TYR A 32 0.93 -3.92 -22.05
C TYR A 32 2.32 -3.34 -21.71
N ILE A 33 3.38 -4.16 -21.72
CA ILE A 33 4.75 -3.68 -21.43
C ILE A 33 5.17 -2.61 -22.43
N ARG A 34 4.89 -2.78 -23.72
CA ARG A 34 5.15 -1.73 -24.73
C ARG A 34 4.38 -0.44 -24.46
N ALA A 35 3.09 -0.55 -24.10
CA ALA A 35 2.26 0.61 -23.75
C ALA A 35 2.77 1.31 -22.48
N LEU A 36 3.15 0.55 -21.45
CA LEU A 36 3.72 1.06 -20.21
C LEU A 36 5.02 1.83 -20.45
N CYS A 37 5.94 1.27 -21.25
CA CYS A 37 7.20 1.94 -21.60
C CYS A 37 6.97 3.22 -22.39
N ARG A 38 5.95 3.23 -23.26
CA ARG A 38 5.54 4.42 -23.97
C ARG A 38 4.97 5.48 -23.02
N GLU A 39 4.05 5.13 -22.13
CA GLU A 39 3.51 6.04 -21.11
C GLU A 39 4.64 6.66 -20.26
N LEU A 40 5.57 5.84 -19.75
CA LEU A 40 6.72 6.31 -19.01
C LEU A 40 7.51 7.36 -19.80
N THR A 41 7.71 7.13 -21.10
CA THR A 41 8.45 8.05 -21.96
C THR A 41 7.68 9.36 -22.20
N GLU A 42 6.39 9.28 -22.48
CA GLU A 42 5.53 10.44 -22.75
C GLU A 42 5.36 11.33 -21.52
N ARG A 43 5.43 10.74 -20.29
CA ARG A 43 5.27 11.46 -19.01
C ARG A 43 6.57 11.90 -18.36
N LYS A 44 7.68 11.97 -19.09
CA LYS A 44 9.01 12.33 -18.56
C LYS A 44 9.05 13.64 -17.76
N GLU A 45 8.22 14.63 -18.15
CA GLU A 45 8.17 15.94 -17.49
C GLU A 45 7.25 15.99 -16.26
N TYR A 46 6.48 14.92 -15.99
CA TYR A 46 5.49 14.91 -14.90
C TYR A 46 6.12 15.17 -13.53
N LEU A 47 7.27 14.59 -13.28
CA LEU A 47 8.02 14.78 -12.03
C LEU A 47 8.89 16.05 -12.00
N LYS A 48 8.80 16.94 -13.01
CA LYS A 48 9.47 18.26 -13.07
C LYS A 48 10.97 18.19 -12.76
N GLY A 49 11.64 17.10 -13.14
CA GLY A 49 13.07 16.87 -12.89
C GLY A 49 13.43 16.43 -11.47
N GLU A 50 12.44 16.14 -10.62
CA GLU A 50 12.67 15.57 -9.29
C GLU A 50 13.37 14.22 -9.37
N ALA A 51 14.30 13.98 -8.44
CA ALA A 51 15.02 12.73 -8.38
C ALA A 51 14.10 11.58 -7.90
N VAL A 52 14.08 10.47 -8.64
CA VAL A 52 13.34 9.27 -8.27
C VAL A 52 14.10 8.54 -7.16
N GLU A 53 13.48 8.40 -6.00
CA GLU A 53 14.03 7.71 -4.83
C GLU A 53 13.39 6.35 -4.58
N THR A 54 12.16 6.16 -5.05
CA THR A 54 11.45 4.89 -4.89
C THR A 54 10.80 4.44 -6.20
N ILE A 55 10.84 3.13 -6.46
CA ILE A 55 10.13 2.49 -7.56
C ILE A 55 9.33 1.32 -6.98
N TYR A 56 8.05 1.27 -7.27
CA TYR A 56 7.14 0.28 -6.69
C TYR A 56 6.34 -0.42 -7.79
N PHE A 57 6.49 -1.73 -7.90
CA PHE A 57 5.68 -2.56 -8.78
C PHE A 57 4.57 -3.21 -7.94
N GLY A 58 3.32 -2.81 -8.19
CA GLY A 58 2.15 -3.28 -7.44
C GLY A 58 0.93 -3.52 -8.32
N GLY A 59 -0.22 -3.66 -7.69
CA GLY A 59 -1.53 -3.75 -8.32
C GLY A 59 -2.13 -5.14 -8.34
N GLY A 60 -2.15 -5.84 -9.46
CA GLY A 60 -2.63 -7.22 -9.56
C GLY A 60 -1.61 -8.19 -8.95
N THR A 61 -0.65 -8.63 -9.77
CA THR A 61 0.43 -9.54 -9.32
C THR A 61 1.67 -9.28 -10.15
N PRO A 62 2.56 -8.37 -9.75
CA PRO A 62 3.79 -8.07 -10.50
C PRO A 62 4.71 -9.28 -10.70
N SER A 63 4.70 -10.24 -9.77
CA SER A 63 5.45 -11.49 -9.90
C SER A 63 4.99 -12.41 -11.05
N GLN A 64 4.03 -11.95 -11.87
CA GLN A 64 3.65 -12.61 -13.12
C GLN A 64 4.49 -12.17 -14.33
N LEU A 65 5.36 -11.17 -14.17
CA LEU A 65 6.23 -10.69 -15.24
C LEU A 65 7.48 -11.55 -15.38
N SER A 66 7.98 -11.63 -16.59
CA SER A 66 9.26 -12.29 -16.92
C SER A 66 10.45 -11.37 -16.68
N GLU A 67 11.64 -11.93 -16.72
CA GLU A 67 12.90 -11.17 -16.65
C GLU A 67 13.00 -10.13 -17.78
N GLU A 68 12.59 -10.49 -18.98
CA GLU A 68 12.61 -9.64 -20.16
C GLU A 68 11.66 -8.45 -19.99
N ASP A 69 10.44 -8.70 -19.45
CA ASP A 69 9.47 -7.66 -19.16
C ASP A 69 10.04 -6.63 -18.18
N PHE A 70 10.63 -7.09 -17.08
CA PHE A 70 11.27 -6.21 -16.10
C PHE A 70 12.44 -5.43 -16.68
N LYS A 71 13.31 -6.08 -17.47
CA LYS A 71 14.46 -5.42 -18.09
C LYS A 71 14.01 -4.30 -19.03
N GLU A 72 12.94 -4.50 -19.80
CA GLU A 72 12.40 -3.47 -20.70
C GLU A 72 11.88 -2.27 -19.91
N VAL A 73 11.11 -2.50 -18.84
CA VAL A 73 10.57 -1.43 -17.99
C VAL A 73 11.70 -0.69 -17.26
N PHE A 74 12.64 -1.39 -16.63
CA PHE A 74 13.76 -0.76 -15.93
C PHE A 74 14.67 0.03 -16.86
N LYS A 75 14.93 -0.49 -18.06
CA LYS A 75 15.68 0.24 -19.08
C LYS A 75 15.01 1.55 -19.44
N THR A 76 13.68 1.54 -19.60
CA THR A 76 12.91 2.75 -19.90
C THR A 76 12.97 3.74 -18.74
N ILE A 77 12.75 3.28 -17.49
CA ILE A 77 12.83 4.15 -16.31
C ILE A 77 14.22 4.78 -16.18
N GLU A 78 15.29 3.98 -16.35
CA GLU A 78 16.67 4.51 -16.27
C GLU A 78 16.96 5.54 -17.34
N GLN A 79 16.51 5.31 -18.57
CA GLN A 79 16.73 6.24 -19.69
C GLN A 79 15.97 7.56 -19.54
N VAL A 80 14.77 7.53 -18.97
CA VAL A 80 13.86 8.68 -18.89
C VAL A 80 14.06 9.48 -17.60
N TYR A 81 14.19 8.79 -16.46
CA TYR A 81 14.20 9.44 -15.13
C TYR A 81 15.54 9.30 -14.41
N GLY A 82 16.34 8.30 -14.77
CA GLY A 82 17.52 7.92 -14.01
C GLY A 82 17.18 7.26 -12.66
N THR A 83 17.98 6.30 -12.23
CA THR A 83 17.71 5.53 -11.01
C THR A 83 18.82 5.63 -9.97
N ARG A 84 19.84 6.47 -10.20
CA ARG A 84 21.02 6.58 -9.32
C ARG A 84 20.69 6.91 -7.86
N LYS A 85 19.53 7.53 -7.60
CA LYS A 85 19.05 7.89 -6.28
C LYS A 85 17.96 6.96 -5.75
N ALA A 86 17.56 5.96 -6.53
CA ALA A 86 16.57 4.98 -6.08
C ALA A 86 17.15 4.15 -4.94
N THR A 87 16.58 4.34 -3.75
CA THR A 87 16.99 3.66 -2.51
C THR A 87 16.09 2.48 -2.17
N GLU A 88 14.85 2.48 -2.70
CA GLU A 88 13.89 1.40 -2.55
C GLU A 88 13.27 1.05 -3.90
N VAL A 89 13.40 -0.22 -4.27
CA VAL A 89 12.76 -0.80 -5.46
C VAL A 89 11.98 -2.03 -5.00
N THR A 90 10.66 -1.88 -4.93
CA THR A 90 9.77 -2.89 -4.35
C THR A 90 9.06 -3.69 -5.43
N LEU A 91 8.94 -5.00 -5.20
CA LEU A 91 8.07 -5.91 -5.95
C LEU A 91 7.01 -6.50 -5.03
N GLU A 92 5.74 -6.35 -5.39
CA GLU A 92 4.67 -7.19 -4.82
C GLU A 92 4.68 -8.57 -5.46
N ALA A 93 4.53 -9.60 -4.65
CA ALA A 93 4.57 -10.98 -5.10
C ALA A 93 3.58 -11.88 -4.37
N ASN A 94 3.09 -12.91 -5.09
CA ASN A 94 2.43 -14.03 -4.44
C ASN A 94 3.47 -15.09 -4.03
N PRO A 95 3.31 -15.75 -2.87
CA PRO A 95 4.26 -16.75 -2.38
C PRO A 95 4.57 -17.87 -3.39
N ASP A 96 3.55 -18.35 -4.10
CA ASP A 96 3.68 -19.44 -5.08
C ASP A 96 4.39 -19.06 -6.39
N ASP A 97 4.59 -17.77 -6.65
CA ASP A 97 5.40 -17.30 -7.79
C ASP A 97 6.90 -17.22 -7.45
N LEU A 98 7.25 -17.15 -6.15
CA LEU A 98 8.62 -17.00 -5.66
C LEU A 98 9.34 -18.36 -5.58
N THR A 99 9.54 -18.99 -6.75
CA THR A 99 10.40 -20.20 -6.88
C THR A 99 11.87 -19.85 -6.66
N GLU A 100 12.74 -20.85 -6.53
CA GLU A 100 14.17 -20.64 -6.39
C GLU A 100 14.74 -19.90 -7.63
N GLU A 101 14.38 -20.36 -8.82
CA GLU A 101 14.81 -19.74 -10.07
C GLU A 101 14.31 -18.28 -10.18
N TYR A 102 13.04 -18.04 -9.82
CA TYR A 102 12.46 -16.71 -9.91
C TYR A 102 13.10 -15.74 -8.91
N THR A 103 13.35 -16.17 -7.67
CA THR A 103 14.03 -15.33 -6.66
C THR A 103 15.47 -15.03 -7.03
N GLN A 104 16.21 -15.98 -7.64
CA GLN A 104 17.55 -15.74 -8.16
C GLN A 104 17.52 -14.75 -9.35
N MET A 105 16.57 -14.89 -10.25
CA MET A 105 16.37 -13.95 -11.36
C MET A 105 16.10 -12.53 -10.83
N LEU A 106 15.23 -12.36 -9.84
CA LEU A 106 14.95 -11.04 -9.25
C LEU A 106 16.20 -10.36 -8.70
N ARG A 107 17.19 -11.11 -8.20
CA ARG A 107 18.47 -10.57 -7.71
C ARG A 107 19.37 -10.01 -8.82
N THR A 108 19.13 -10.39 -10.07
CA THR A 108 19.84 -9.79 -11.22
C THR A 108 19.25 -8.43 -11.63
N LEU A 109 18.09 -8.08 -11.08
CA LEU A 109 17.33 -6.85 -11.34
C LEU A 109 17.50 -5.87 -10.16
N PRO A 110 17.13 -4.60 -10.32
CA PRO A 110 17.29 -3.58 -9.27
C PRO A 110 16.47 -3.77 -8.00
N PHE A 111 15.63 -4.80 -7.91
CA PHE A 111 14.79 -5.05 -6.73
C PHE A 111 15.61 -5.24 -5.45
N ASN A 112 15.26 -4.52 -4.40
CA ASN A 112 15.86 -4.64 -3.07
C ASN A 112 14.84 -4.85 -1.94
N ARG A 113 13.53 -4.78 -2.25
CA ARG A 113 12.42 -5.05 -1.33
C ARG A 113 11.38 -5.95 -1.98
N ILE A 114 10.91 -6.98 -1.26
CA ILE A 114 9.80 -7.86 -1.66
C ILE A 114 8.64 -7.62 -0.69
N SER A 115 7.42 -7.38 -1.22
CA SER A 115 6.17 -7.37 -0.44
C SER A 115 5.36 -8.59 -0.81
N MET A 116 5.07 -9.45 0.16
CA MET A 116 4.50 -10.77 -0.09
C MET A 116 3.11 -10.88 0.52
N GLY A 117 2.09 -11.03 -0.33
CA GLY A 117 0.71 -11.21 0.10
C GLY A 117 0.46 -12.60 0.68
N ILE A 118 0.66 -12.79 1.97
CA ILE A 118 0.41 -14.06 2.68
C ILE A 118 -1.05 -14.17 3.10
N GLN A 119 -1.58 -13.11 3.68
CA GLN A 119 -2.94 -12.90 4.19
C GLN A 119 -3.22 -13.63 5.52
N THR A 120 -2.99 -14.91 5.63
CA THR A 120 -3.14 -15.76 6.82
C THR A 120 -2.28 -17.01 6.68
N PHE A 121 -2.01 -17.71 7.77
CA PHE A 121 -1.39 -19.04 7.77
C PHE A 121 -2.43 -20.16 7.98
N ASP A 122 -3.73 -19.87 7.93
CA ASP A 122 -4.80 -20.88 7.95
C ASP A 122 -5.14 -21.34 6.53
N ASP A 123 -4.79 -22.61 6.21
CA ASP A 123 -5.01 -23.18 4.87
C ASP A 123 -6.49 -23.25 4.47
N ALA A 124 -7.41 -23.37 5.42
CA ALA A 124 -8.84 -23.41 5.12
C ALA A 124 -9.32 -22.02 4.66
N THR A 125 -8.87 -20.98 5.34
CA THR A 125 -9.15 -19.58 4.99
C THR A 125 -8.47 -19.20 3.69
N LEU A 126 -7.22 -19.59 3.44
CA LEU A 126 -6.56 -19.36 2.16
C LEU A 126 -7.35 -19.94 0.98
N ARG A 127 -7.88 -21.17 1.12
CA ARG A 127 -8.75 -21.77 0.11
C ARG A 127 -10.06 -21.01 -0.08
N LEU A 128 -10.70 -20.57 1.02
CA LEU A 128 -11.91 -19.74 0.96
C LEU A 128 -11.64 -18.45 0.18
N LEU A 129 -10.52 -17.78 0.45
CA LEU A 129 -10.11 -16.53 -0.21
C LEU A 129 -9.69 -16.71 -1.68
N ASN A 130 -9.68 -17.94 -2.20
CA ASN A 130 -9.17 -18.30 -3.53
C ASN A 130 -7.68 -17.98 -3.71
N ARG A 131 -6.88 -18.16 -2.61
CA ARG A 131 -5.41 -18.05 -2.69
C ARG A 131 -4.83 -19.32 -3.28
N ARG A 132 -3.76 -19.18 -4.06
CA ARG A 132 -3.10 -20.29 -4.76
C ARG A 132 -2.06 -21.03 -3.90
N HIS A 133 -1.52 -20.34 -2.90
CA HIS A 133 -0.53 -20.88 -1.96
C HIS A 133 -1.20 -21.42 -0.69
N ASN A 134 -0.47 -22.22 0.06
CA ASN A 134 -0.76 -22.63 1.42
C ASN A 134 0.28 -22.05 2.40
N ALA A 135 0.07 -22.23 3.70
CA ALA A 135 0.94 -21.68 4.74
C ALA A 135 2.41 -22.15 4.59
N ALA A 136 2.63 -23.42 4.29
CA ALA A 136 3.98 -23.95 4.10
C ALA A 136 4.70 -23.28 2.93
N GLN A 137 4.01 -23.11 1.81
CA GLN A 137 4.56 -22.42 0.63
C GLN A 137 4.90 -20.95 0.91
N ALA A 138 4.10 -20.27 1.74
CA ALA A 138 4.39 -18.89 2.15
C ALA A 138 5.68 -18.81 2.98
N ILE A 139 5.87 -19.72 3.94
CA ILE A 139 7.09 -19.79 4.76
C ILE A 139 8.32 -20.11 3.89
N GLU A 140 8.21 -21.10 3.01
CA GLU A 140 9.28 -21.46 2.09
C GLU A 140 9.66 -20.33 1.13
N ALA A 141 8.67 -19.54 0.65
CA ALA A 141 8.92 -18.39 -0.21
C ALA A 141 9.78 -17.33 0.49
N ILE A 142 9.52 -17.04 1.77
CA ILE A 142 10.35 -16.13 2.58
C ILE A 142 11.78 -16.68 2.69
N GLN A 143 11.93 -17.98 2.96
CA GLN A 143 13.24 -18.62 3.05
C GLN A 143 14.01 -18.52 1.73
N ARG A 144 13.35 -18.79 0.59
CA ARG A 144 13.96 -18.63 -0.74
C ARG A 144 14.40 -17.19 -1.01
N CYS A 145 13.57 -16.19 -0.64
CA CYS A 145 13.97 -14.79 -0.76
C CYS A 145 15.22 -14.47 0.10
N ARG A 146 15.29 -14.99 1.33
CA ARG A 146 16.48 -14.84 2.20
C ARG A 146 17.72 -15.51 1.59
N GLN A 147 17.58 -16.73 1.10
CA GLN A 147 18.68 -17.46 0.45
C GLN A 147 19.16 -16.75 -0.82
N ALA A 148 18.25 -16.14 -1.58
CA ALA A 148 18.60 -15.30 -2.71
C ALA A 148 19.27 -13.97 -2.31
N GLY A 149 19.28 -13.59 -1.02
CA GLY A 149 19.96 -12.41 -0.49
C GLY A 149 19.09 -11.17 -0.30
N PHE A 150 17.74 -11.30 -0.33
CA PHE A 150 16.84 -10.19 0.05
C PHE A 150 16.88 -9.96 1.56
N GLN A 151 17.20 -8.72 1.96
CA GLN A 151 17.29 -8.30 3.37
C GLN A 151 16.08 -7.46 3.80
N ASN A 152 15.24 -7.01 2.87
CA ASN A 152 14.04 -6.23 3.15
C ASN A 152 12.82 -6.98 2.60
N ILE A 153 12.14 -7.72 3.48
CA ILE A 153 10.96 -8.51 3.17
C ILE A 153 9.80 -7.98 3.99
N SER A 154 8.71 -7.68 3.29
CA SER A 154 7.40 -7.36 3.85
C SER A 154 6.46 -8.53 3.67
N ILE A 155 5.60 -8.76 4.65
CA ILE A 155 4.45 -9.66 4.51
C ILE A 155 3.17 -8.90 4.78
N ASP A 156 2.11 -9.25 4.03
CA ASP A 156 0.80 -8.67 4.21
C ASP A 156 -0.12 -9.72 4.85
N LEU A 157 -0.78 -9.33 5.94
CA LEU A 157 -1.78 -10.11 6.67
C LEU A 157 -3.14 -9.41 6.59
N ILE A 158 -4.20 -10.20 6.72
CA ILE A 158 -5.57 -9.71 6.83
C ILE A 158 -6.16 -10.29 8.09
N TYR A 159 -6.74 -9.45 8.95
CA TYR A 159 -7.52 -9.85 10.10
C TYR A 159 -9.00 -9.49 9.93
N GLY A 160 -9.87 -10.07 10.75
CA GLY A 160 -11.32 -9.95 10.57
C GLY A 160 -11.85 -10.86 9.46
N LEU A 161 -11.12 -11.93 9.15
CA LEU A 161 -11.49 -12.92 8.14
C LEU A 161 -12.74 -13.71 8.56
N PRO A 162 -13.55 -14.23 7.58
CA PRO A 162 -14.73 -15.02 7.92
C PRO A 162 -14.41 -16.22 8.83
N GLY A 163 -15.06 -16.27 10.00
CA GLY A 163 -14.87 -17.33 10.98
C GLY A 163 -13.54 -17.26 11.75
N GLU A 164 -12.82 -16.15 11.66
CA GLU A 164 -11.64 -15.91 12.49
C GLU A 164 -12.03 -15.71 13.95
N ASN A 165 -11.13 -16.10 14.86
CA ASN A 165 -11.25 -15.89 16.29
C ASN A 165 -9.89 -15.52 16.89
N ASP A 166 -9.88 -15.12 18.18
CA ASP A 166 -8.67 -14.69 18.89
C ASP A 166 -7.52 -15.69 18.81
N GLN A 167 -7.83 -16.99 18.89
CA GLN A 167 -6.80 -18.02 18.85
C GLN A 167 -6.13 -18.12 17.49
N ARG A 168 -6.90 -18.06 16.40
CA ARG A 168 -6.36 -18.09 15.02
C ARG A 168 -5.54 -16.85 14.74
N TRP A 169 -6.07 -15.68 15.08
CA TRP A 169 -5.35 -14.44 14.90
C TRP A 169 -4.02 -14.42 15.68
N ALA A 170 -4.04 -14.85 16.94
CA ALA A 170 -2.83 -14.99 17.73
C ALA A 170 -1.82 -15.97 17.11
N GLN A 171 -2.27 -17.08 16.51
CA GLN A 171 -1.40 -18.02 15.80
C GLN A 171 -0.77 -17.38 14.55
N ASP A 172 -1.54 -16.66 13.76
CA ASP A 172 -1.03 -15.92 12.58
C ASP A 172 0.05 -14.91 12.99
N LEU A 173 -0.18 -14.13 14.04
CA LEU A 173 0.78 -13.18 14.56
C LEU A 173 2.06 -13.86 15.10
N GLN A 174 1.94 -14.96 15.84
CA GLN A 174 3.09 -15.72 16.32
C GLN A 174 3.91 -16.27 15.16
N GLN A 175 3.25 -16.80 14.13
CA GLN A 175 3.93 -17.27 12.93
C GLN A 175 4.64 -16.12 12.21
N ALA A 176 3.97 -14.97 12.03
CA ALA A 176 4.56 -13.80 11.40
C ALA A 176 5.81 -13.28 12.14
N VAL A 177 5.75 -13.20 13.48
CA VAL A 177 6.90 -12.81 14.31
C VAL A 177 8.05 -13.81 14.18
N SER A 178 7.74 -15.12 14.13
CA SER A 178 8.76 -16.17 14.01
C SER A 178 9.56 -16.10 12.70
N LEU A 179 8.96 -15.56 11.64
CA LEU A 179 9.61 -15.38 10.33
C LEU A 179 10.63 -14.24 10.32
N ASN A 180 10.62 -13.40 11.36
CA ASN A 180 11.59 -12.33 11.57
C ASN A 180 11.79 -11.42 10.35
N VAL A 181 10.69 -11.11 9.63
CA VAL A 181 10.69 -10.19 8.49
C VAL A 181 10.89 -8.74 8.92
N GLU A 182 11.25 -7.85 8.01
CA GLU A 182 11.54 -6.44 8.32
C GLU A 182 10.28 -5.60 8.45
N HIS A 183 9.20 -6.02 7.79
CA HIS A 183 7.98 -5.24 7.69
C HIS A 183 6.76 -6.16 7.67
N ILE A 184 5.68 -5.73 8.33
CA ILE A 184 4.39 -6.43 8.36
C ILE A 184 3.30 -5.39 8.11
N SER A 185 2.53 -5.59 7.03
CA SER A 185 1.26 -4.91 6.82
C SER A 185 0.14 -5.80 7.36
N ALA A 186 -0.79 -5.24 8.12
CA ALA A 186 -1.95 -5.97 8.62
C ALA A 186 -3.20 -5.12 8.42
N TYR A 187 -4.08 -5.59 7.54
CA TYR A 187 -5.29 -4.88 7.14
C TYR A 187 -6.53 -5.54 7.75
N HIS A 188 -7.47 -4.72 8.22
CA HIS A 188 -8.81 -5.24 8.52
C HIS A 188 -9.52 -5.59 7.21
N LEU A 189 -10.17 -6.76 7.17
CA LEU A 189 -10.95 -7.16 6.00
C LEU A 189 -12.13 -6.20 5.78
N ILE A 190 -12.20 -5.63 4.59
CA ILE A 190 -13.34 -4.82 4.14
C ILE A 190 -14.12 -5.65 3.11
N TYR A 191 -15.46 -5.64 3.23
CA TYR A 191 -16.37 -6.31 2.30
C TYR A 191 -16.79 -5.32 1.21
N GLU A 192 -15.92 -5.15 0.19
CA GLU A 192 -16.15 -4.19 -0.89
C GLU A 192 -17.25 -4.63 -1.85
N GLU A 193 -18.15 -3.71 -2.17
CA GLU A 193 -19.22 -3.95 -3.13
C GLU A 193 -18.65 -4.40 -4.50
N GLY A 194 -19.36 -5.31 -5.14
CA GLY A 194 -18.92 -5.89 -6.42
C GLY A 194 -17.98 -7.09 -6.30
N THR A 195 -17.36 -7.33 -5.13
CA THR A 195 -16.52 -8.50 -4.91
C THR A 195 -17.34 -9.77 -4.70
N PRO A 196 -16.80 -10.96 -5.02
CA PRO A 196 -17.45 -12.23 -4.69
C PRO A 196 -17.69 -12.40 -3.17
N LEU A 197 -16.76 -11.94 -2.34
CA LEU A 197 -16.89 -12.02 -0.88
C LEU A 197 -18.06 -11.20 -0.36
N TYR A 198 -18.28 -10.00 -0.89
CA TYR A 198 -19.46 -9.18 -0.56
C TYR A 198 -20.77 -9.89 -0.93
N LYS A 199 -20.82 -10.55 -2.10
CA LYS A 199 -21.99 -11.36 -2.48
C LYS A 199 -22.23 -12.53 -1.53
N MET A 200 -21.16 -13.19 -1.06
CA MET A 200 -21.25 -14.25 -0.07
C MET A 200 -21.79 -13.74 1.28
N LEU A 201 -21.40 -12.53 1.71
CA LEU A 201 -21.94 -11.88 2.88
C LEU A 201 -23.45 -11.60 2.73
N GLN A 202 -23.85 -11.00 1.59
CA GLN A 202 -25.27 -10.75 1.29
C GLN A 202 -26.13 -12.02 1.25
N GLN A 203 -25.55 -13.13 0.85
CA GLN A 203 -26.20 -14.44 0.83
C GLN A 203 -26.12 -15.20 2.17
N HIS A 204 -25.58 -14.59 3.21
CA HIS A 204 -25.35 -15.19 4.53
C HIS A 204 -24.53 -16.49 4.50
N SER A 205 -23.70 -16.69 3.46
CA SER A 205 -22.79 -17.85 3.35
C SER A 205 -21.47 -17.63 4.08
N VAL A 206 -21.14 -16.40 4.44
CA VAL A 206 -20.09 -15.99 5.37
C VAL A 206 -20.64 -14.94 6.32
N SER A 207 -20.01 -14.77 7.48
CA SER A 207 -20.34 -13.75 8.47
C SER A 207 -19.14 -12.83 8.66
N GLN A 208 -19.40 -11.55 8.77
CA GLN A 208 -18.41 -10.57 9.24
C GLN A 208 -18.18 -10.78 10.74
N VAL A 209 -16.96 -10.56 11.21
CA VAL A 209 -16.68 -10.51 12.65
C VAL A 209 -17.34 -9.28 13.26
N ASP A 210 -17.76 -9.38 14.52
CA ASP A 210 -18.33 -8.25 15.24
C ASP A 210 -17.29 -7.18 15.58
N GLU A 211 -17.78 -5.99 15.94
CA GLU A 211 -16.94 -4.83 16.21
C GLU A 211 -16.00 -5.04 17.40
N ASP A 212 -16.49 -5.67 18.48
CA ASP A 212 -15.68 -5.94 19.68
C ASP A 212 -14.52 -6.90 19.35
N SER A 213 -14.80 -7.96 18.58
CA SER A 213 -13.77 -8.86 18.08
C SER A 213 -12.75 -8.13 17.19
N SER A 214 -13.21 -7.27 16.29
CA SER A 214 -12.32 -6.47 15.41
C SER A 214 -11.39 -5.57 16.20
N LEU A 215 -11.91 -4.89 17.23
CA LEU A 215 -11.12 -4.04 18.13
C LEU A 215 -10.11 -4.88 18.94
N ASN A 216 -10.51 -6.07 19.41
CA ASN A 216 -9.61 -6.98 20.12
C ASN A 216 -8.49 -7.50 19.21
N PHE A 217 -8.79 -7.85 17.96
CA PHE A 217 -7.78 -8.27 16.97
C PHE A 217 -6.76 -7.16 16.72
N PHE A 218 -7.23 -5.92 16.55
CA PHE A 218 -6.34 -4.78 16.35
C PHE A 218 -5.48 -4.48 17.59
N SER A 219 -6.06 -4.58 18.79
CA SER A 219 -5.29 -4.44 20.04
C SER A 219 -4.20 -5.51 20.15
N THR A 220 -4.57 -6.78 19.89
CA THR A 220 -3.65 -7.93 19.91
C THR A 220 -2.52 -7.77 18.90
N LEU A 221 -2.83 -7.27 17.69
CA LEU A 221 -1.84 -6.94 16.66
C LEU A 221 -0.79 -5.97 17.19
N ILE A 222 -1.24 -4.81 17.70
CA ILE A 222 -0.35 -3.76 18.20
C ILE A 222 0.53 -4.30 19.35
N ASP A 223 -0.07 -5.01 20.32
CA ASP A 223 0.66 -5.52 21.47
C ASP A 223 1.69 -6.57 21.09
N THR A 224 1.29 -7.53 20.24
CA THR A 224 2.17 -8.62 19.80
C THR A 224 3.36 -8.10 19.00
N LEU A 225 3.11 -7.25 18.01
CA LEU A 225 4.19 -6.74 17.16
C LEU A 225 5.09 -5.76 17.91
N SER A 226 4.53 -4.90 18.78
CA SER A 226 5.34 -4.00 19.62
C SER A 226 6.22 -4.79 20.59
N ALA A 227 5.71 -5.83 21.23
CA ALA A 227 6.49 -6.70 22.11
C ALA A 227 7.60 -7.45 21.35
N ALA A 228 7.42 -7.72 20.05
CA ALA A 228 8.41 -8.32 19.17
C ALA A 228 9.41 -7.28 18.59
N GLY A 229 9.33 -6.00 18.99
CA GLY A 229 10.27 -4.93 18.59
C GLY A 229 9.94 -4.26 17.26
N TYR A 230 8.72 -4.43 16.76
CA TYR A 230 8.26 -3.67 15.60
C TYR A 230 7.70 -2.31 16.00
N GLU A 231 7.98 -1.30 15.23
CA GLU A 231 7.42 0.04 15.34
C GLU A 231 6.09 0.11 14.57
N HIS A 232 5.02 0.51 15.24
CA HIS A 232 3.73 0.81 14.62
C HIS A 232 3.81 2.21 14.00
N TYR A 233 4.19 2.32 12.74
CA TYR A 233 4.52 3.61 12.13
C TYR A 233 3.36 4.25 11.35
N GLU A 234 2.37 3.47 10.93
CA GLU A 234 1.07 3.95 10.44
C GLU A 234 -0.02 2.91 10.76
N ILE A 235 -1.29 3.24 10.57
CA ILE A 235 -2.44 2.47 11.10
C ILE A 235 -2.35 0.97 10.80
N SER A 236 -1.93 0.60 9.58
CA SER A 236 -1.90 -0.80 9.13
C SER A 236 -0.49 -1.38 9.02
N ASN A 237 0.57 -0.59 9.25
CA ASN A 237 1.93 -1.01 8.95
C ASN A 237 2.87 -0.95 10.15
N PHE A 238 3.65 -2.02 10.28
CA PHE A 238 4.63 -2.24 11.33
C PHE A 238 5.97 -2.62 10.72
N CYS A 239 7.06 -2.15 11.27
CA CYS A 239 8.38 -2.51 10.76
C CYS A 239 9.42 -2.57 11.89
N LYS A 240 10.52 -3.25 11.65
CA LYS A 240 11.73 -3.08 12.48
C LYS A 240 12.21 -1.63 12.38
N PRO A 241 12.94 -1.12 13.38
CA PRO A 241 13.42 0.26 13.37
C PRO A 241 14.05 0.65 12.02
N GLU A 242 13.63 1.78 11.48
CA GLU A 242 14.07 2.35 10.19
C GLU A 242 13.75 1.53 8.92
N MET A 243 12.99 0.42 9.02
CA MET A 243 12.63 -0.42 7.90
C MET A 243 11.24 -0.09 7.31
N TYR A 244 10.83 1.15 7.39
CA TYR A 244 9.57 1.64 6.79
C TYR A 244 9.53 1.38 5.29
N SER A 245 8.34 1.09 4.75
CA SER A 245 8.14 1.17 3.30
C SER A 245 8.28 2.62 2.86
N ARG A 246 9.39 2.98 2.21
CA ARG A 246 9.66 4.38 1.82
C ARG A 246 8.66 4.87 0.79
N HIS A 247 8.31 4.01 -0.16
CA HIS A 247 7.32 4.36 -1.18
C HIS A 247 5.95 4.66 -0.56
N ASN A 248 5.44 3.79 0.33
CA ASN A 248 4.16 4.01 0.99
C ASN A 248 4.21 5.22 1.94
N THR A 249 5.32 5.38 2.67
CA THR A 249 5.53 6.54 3.55
C THR A 249 5.51 7.86 2.76
N SER A 250 6.00 7.87 1.53
CA SER A 250 6.00 9.07 0.68
C SER A 250 4.59 9.55 0.35
N TYR A 251 3.60 8.67 0.25
CA TYR A 251 2.19 9.05 0.09
C TYR A 251 1.68 9.84 1.31
N TRP A 252 2.00 9.36 2.51
CA TRP A 252 1.59 10.02 3.77
C TRP A 252 2.30 11.36 3.99
N GLN A 253 3.44 11.55 3.36
CA GLN A 253 4.22 12.79 3.43
C GLN A 253 3.88 13.78 2.30
N GLY A 254 2.95 13.44 1.39
CA GLY A 254 2.58 14.30 0.26
C GLY A 254 3.73 14.48 -0.75
N ILE A 255 4.60 13.49 -0.88
CA ILE A 255 5.71 13.52 -1.86
C ILE A 255 5.14 13.19 -3.24
N PRO A 256 5.51 13.94 -4.29
CA PRO A 256 5.07 13.68 -5.66
C PRO A 256 5.44 12.28 -6.14
N TYR A 257 4.54 11.68 -6.89
CA TYR A 257 4.78 10.39 -7.53
C TYR A 257 4.08 10.26 -8.88
N LEU A 258 4.67 9.49 -9.74
CA LEU A 258 4.15 9.12 -11.05
C LEU A 258 3.65 7.68 -11.01
N GLY A 259 2.35 7.49 -11.24
CA GLY A 259 1.77 6.17 -11.45
C GLY A 259 1.55 5.88 -12.93
N CYS A 260 2.01 4.74 -13.41
CA CYS A 260 1.83 4.27 -14.78
C CYS A 260 1.11 2.92 -14.83
N GLY A 261 0.33 2.71 -15.87
CA GLY A 261 -0.53 1.54 -16.05
C GLY A 261 -2.02 1.85 -15.78
N PRO A 262 -2.95 0.94 -16.14
CA PRO A 262 -4.39 1.16 -15.97
C PRO A 262 -4.72 1.30 -14.48
N SER A 263 -5.63 2.22 -14.14
CA SER A 263 -6.02 2.55 -12.75
C SER A 263 -4.92 3.15 -11.87
N ALA A 264 -3.72 3.40 -12.39
CA ALA A 264 -2.64 4.01 -11.61
C ALA A 264 -2.93 5.48 -11.34
N HIS A 265 -2.72 5.90 -10.09
CA HIS A 265 -2.82 7.29 -9.65
C HIS A 265 -1.46 7.96 -9.68
N SER A 266 -1.45 9.28 -9.87
CA SER A 266 -0.27 10.13 -9.78
C SER A 266 -0.60 11.39 -9.00
N PHE A 267 0.41 11.99 -8.39
CA PHE A 267 0.29 13.23 -7.61
C PHE A 267 1.52 14.11 -7.84
N ASP A 268 1.32 15.39 -8.15
CA ASP A 268 2.39 16.34 -8.45
C ASP A 268 2.56 17.46 -7.39
N GLY A 269 1.81 17.33 -6.27
CA GLY A 269 1.76 18.33 -5.20
C GLY A 269 0.53 19.25 -5.27
N ASP A 270 0.00 19.50 -6.45
CA ASP A 270 -1.13 20.43 -6.68
C ASP A 270 -2.34 19.75 -7.31
N SER A 271 -2.12 18.65 -8.02
CA SER A 271 -3.16 17.89 -8.71
C SER A 271 -2.97 16.39 -8.52
N ARG A 272 -4.05 15.66 -8.69
CA ARG A 272 -4.09 14.20 -8.76
C ARG A 272 -4.60 13.78 -10.13
N GLU A 273 -3.98 12.77 -10.69
CA GLU A 273 -4.42 12.14 -11.93
C GLU A 273 -4.60 10.64 -11.72
N TRP A 274 -5.51 10.02 -12.45
CA TRP A 274 -5.60 8.57 -12.52
C TRP A 274 -5.93 8.08 -13.93
N ASN A 275 -5.29 7.00 -14.31
CA ASN A 275 -5.53 6.35 -15.58
C ASN A 275 -6.85 5.59 -15.57
N VAL A 276 -7.43 5.39 -16.76
CA VAL A 276 -8.64 4.59 -16.92
C VAL A 276 -8.47 3.18 -16.35
N ALA A 277 -9.47 2.72 -15.59
CA ALA A 277 -9.50 1.37 -15.00
C ALA A 277 -10.00 0.32 -16.02
N SER A 278 -9.36 0.29 -17.20
CA SER A 278 -9.69 -0.65 -18.30
C SER A 278 -8.44 -0.93 -19.13
N LEU A 279 -7.95 -2.16 -19.08
CA LEU A 279 -6.75 -2.55 -19.83
C LEU A 279 -6.92 -2.32 -21.34
N ASN A 280 -8.09 -2.65 -21.93
CA ASN A 280 -8.32 -2.45 -23.36
C ASN A 280 -8.29 -0.96 -23.74
N GLN A 281 -8.98 -0.11 -22.98
CA GLN A 281 -8.97 1.34 -23.23
C GLN A 281 -7.59 1.94 -23.00
N TYR A 282 -6.88 1.51 -21.96
CA TYR A 282 -5.50 1.92 -21.71
C TYR A 282 -4.59 1.59 -22.90
N LEU A 283 -4.61 0.33 -23.36
CA LEU A 283 -3.78 -0.10 -24.48
C LEU A 283 -4.08 0.69 -25.75
N SER A 284 -5.36 0.82 -26.13
CA SER A 284 -5.75 1.53 -27.34
C SER A 284 -5.42 3.02 -27.28
N SER A 285 -5.64 3.67 -26.15
CA SER A 285 -5.41 5.11 -25.98
C SER A 285 -3.91 5.46 -25.99
N VAL A 286 -3.09 4.67 -25.30
CA VAL A 286 -1.63 4.87 -25.29
C VAL A 286 -1.05 4.59 -26.70
N GLU A 287 -1.55 3.57 -27.41
CA GLU A 287 -1.12 3.27 -28.79
C GLU A 287 -1.43 4.42 -29.76
N GLN A 288 -2.52 5.14 -29.53
CA GLN A 288 -2.89 6.34 -30.30
C GLN A 288 -2.19 7.62 -29.85
N GLY A 289 -1.38 7.58 -28.78
CA GLY A 289 -0.76 8.77 -28.19
C GLY A 289 -1.76 9.69 -27.46
N GLN A 290 -2.87 9.14 -27.00
CA GLN A 290 -3.95 9.85 -26.31
C GLN A 290 -4.31 9.14 -25.02
N ARG A 291 -3.44 9.21 -24.00
CA ARG A 291 -3.70 8.59 -22.69
C ARG A 291 -5.06 9.03 -22.13
N LEU A 292 -5.93 8.07 -21.83
CA LEU A 292 -7.20 8.30 -21.14
C LEU A 292 -6.95 8.38 -19.63
N HIS A 293 -7.20 9.54 -19.06
CA HIS A 293 -7.03 9.82 -17.63
C HIS A 293 -8.01 10.89 -17.18
N GLU A 294 -8.22 10.94 -15.89
CA GLU A 294 -8.93 12.02 -15.22
C GLU A 294 -7.95 12.82 -14.38
N THR A 295 -8.26 14.10 -14.13
CA THR A 295 -7.44 15.01 -13.33
C THR A 295 -8.31 15.77 -12.34
N GLU A 296 -7.88 15.82 -11.10
CA GLU A 296 -8.48 16.63 -10.04
C GLU A 296 -7.48 17.70 -9.60
N GLN A 297 -7.91 18.97 -9.64
CA GLN A 297 -7.15 20.08 -9.05
C GLN A 297 -7.47 20.18 -7.57
N LEU A 298 -6.44 20.16 -6.72
CA LEU A 298 -6.61 20.17 -5.28
C LEU A 298 -6.62 21.62 -4.76
N ASP A 299 -7.74 22.11 -4.34
CA ASP A 299 -7.86 23.41 -3.67
C ASP A 299 -7.20 23.39 -2.27
N THR A 300 -7.09 24.56 -1.65
CA THR A 300 -6.45 24.69 -0.34
C THR A 300 -7.15 23.85 0.73
N ARG A 301 -8.49 23.77 0.71
CA ARG A 301 -9.28 22.98 1.65
C ARG A 301 -9.02 21.49 1.45
N THR A 302 -9.07 21.00 0.24
CA THR A 302 -8.79 19.59 -0.08
C THR A 302 -7.38 19.21 0.39
N ARG A 303 -6.36 20.02 0.08
CA ARG A 303 -4.98 19.81 0.53
C ARG A 303 -4.83 19.84 2.05
N TYR A 304 -5.56 20.73 2.73
CA TYR A 304 -5.61 20.75 4.20
C TYR A 304 -6.20 19.45 4.74
N ASN A 305 -7.35 19.04 4.24
CA ASN A 305 -8.04 17.83 4.68
C ASN A 305 -7.16 16.58 4.46
N GLU A 306 -6.52 16.48 3.31
CA GLU A 306 -5.57 15.40 3.06
C GLU A 306 -4.37 15.44 4.01
N TYR A 307 -3.82 16.61 4.30
CA TYR A 307 -2.73 16.75 5.26
C TYR A 307 -3.11 16.30 6.67
N ILE A 308 -4.36 16.56 7.11
CA ILE A 308 -4.90 16.05 8.37
C ILE A 308 -4.97 14.53 8.35
N ILE A 309 -5.62 13.95 7.34
CA ILE A 309 -5.80 12.49 7.22
C ILE A 309 -4.46 11.77 7.15
N THR A 310 -3.60 12.17 6.23
CA THR A 310 -2.31 11.49 6.00
C THR A 310 -1.37 11.65 7.18
N GLY A 311 -1.32 12.83 7.81
CA GLY A 311 -0.45 13.09 8.95
C GLY A 311 -0.85 12.32 10.19
N LEU A 312 -2.14 12.33 10.55
CA LEU A 312 -2.62 11.65 11.75
C LEU A 312 -2.60 10.12 11.64
N ARG A 313 -2.62 9.56 10.43
CA ARG A 313 -2.44 8.11 10.24
C ARG A 313 -1.07 7.60 10.67
N THR A 314 -0.07 8.47 10.79
CA THR A 314 1.32 8.10 11.01
C THR A 314 1.79 8.42 12.43
N MET A 315 2.80 7.70 12.89
CA MET A 315 3.46 7.98 14.17
C MET A 315 4.14 9.35 14.22
N TRP A 316 4.41 9.97 13.06
CA TRP A 316 5.03 11.30 13.00
C TRP A 316 4.03 12.41 13.29
N GLY A 317 2.74 12.21 12.98
CA GLY A 317 1.69 13.19 13.20
C GLY A 317 1.83 14.44 12.34
N ILE A 318 1.00 15.45 12.62
CA ILE A 318 0.92 16.72 11.92
C ILE A 318 1.85 17.73 12.59
N SER A 319 2.72 18.41 11.82
CA SER A 319 3.49 19.54 12.31
C SER A 319 2.62 20.79 12.39
N THR A 320 2.56 21.45 13.57
CA THR A 320 1.78 22.68 13.74
C THR A 320 2.39 23.83 12.97
N GLU A 321 3.71 23.89 12.89
CA GLU A 321 4.46 24.89 12.11
C GLU A 321 4.20 24.74 10.61
N GLU A 322 4.31 23.51 10.11
CA GLU A 322 4.08 23.19 8.71
C GLU A 322 2.62 23.46 8.30
N LEU A 323 1.64 23.12 9.18
CA LEU A 323 0.23 23.39 8.95
C LEU A 323 -0.01 24.90 8.80
N LYS A 324 0.52 25.72 9.71
CA LYS A 324 0.44 27.18 9.59
C LYS A 324 1.08 27.74 8.33
N SER A 325 2.28 27.24 8.02
CA SER A 325 3.05 27.69 6.86
C SER A 325 2.33 27.38 5.53
N LYS A 326 1.74 26.18 5.42
CA LYS A 326 1.08 25.74 4.18
C LYS A 326 -0.34 26.28 4.02
N PHE A 327 -1.09 26.42 5.13
CA PHE A 327 -2.54 26.64 5.08
C PHE A 327 -2.98 27.92 5.80
N GLY A 328 -2.09 28.62 6.49
CA GLY A 328 -2.35 29.87 7.18
C GLY A 328 -2.97 29.73 8.56
N ASP A 329 -3.08 30.89 9.27
CA ASP A 329 -3.54 30.91 10.66
C ASP A 329 -4.99 30.46 10.82
N ARG A 330 -5.86 30.77 9.87
CA ARG A 330 -7.29 30.42 9.92
C ARG A 330 -7.49 28.89 10.05
N LEU A 331 -6.84 28.11 9.19
CA LEU A 331 -6.96 26.65 9.20
C LEU A 331 -6.25 26.03 10.40
N TRP A 332 -5.17 26.66 10.87
CA TRP A 332 -4.56 26.26 12.13
C TRP A 332 -5.48 26.49 13.34
N GLU A 333 -6.11 27.66 13.45
CA GLU A 333 -7.06 27.98 14.52
C GLU A 333 -8.22 26.99 14.51
N TYR A 334 -8.78 26.72 13.33
CA TYR A 334 -9.83 25.71 13.16
C TYR A 334 -9.36 24.33 13.66
N CYS A 335 -8.25 23.80 13.15
CA CYS A 335 -7.70 22.51 13.59
C CYS A 335 -7.48 22.48 15.11
N SER A 336 -6.90 23.55 15.67
CA SER A 336 -6.60 23.66 17.10
C SER A 336 -7.86 23.61 17.96
N GLU A 337 -8.96 24.30 17.55
CA GLU A 337 -10.22 24.26 18.25
C GLU A 337 -10.85 22.86 18.21
N GLN A 338 -10.90 22.23 17.03
CA GLN A 338 -11.44 20.87 16.87
C GLN A 338 -10.61 19.81 17.61
N ALA A 339 -9.31 20.01 17.77
CA ALA A 339 -8.44 19.08 18.48
C ALA A 339 -8.59 19.16 20.03
N LYS A 340 -9.09 20.26 20.60
CA LYS A 340 -9.18 20.46 22.06
C LYS A 340 -9.91 19.34 22.83
N PRO A 341 -11.07 18.85 22.40
CA PRO A 341 -11.75 17.75 23.10
C PRO A 341 -10.89 16.49 23.15
N TYR A 342 -10.19 16.19 22.06
CA TYR A 342 -9.34 15.00 21.94
C TYR A 342 -8.03 15.11 22.70
N LEU A 343 -7.46 16.29 22.80
CA LEU A 343 -6.33 16.57 23.70
C LEU A 343 -6.73 16.43 25.17
N LYS A 344 -7.95 16.92 25.53
CA LYS A 344 -8.46 16.85 26.91
C LYS A 344 -8.76 15.41 27.34
N ASN A 345 -9.27 14.57 26.45
CA ASN A 345 -9.64 13.18 26.74
C ASN A 345 -8.50 12.17 26.47
N GLY A 346 -7.30 12.67 26.10
CA GLY A 346 -6.13 11.86 25.91
C GLY A 346 -6.06 11.05 24.61
N LYS A 347 -6.97 11.26 23.64
CA LYS A 347 -6.94 10.58 22.35
C LYS A 347 -5.99 11.22 21.35
N LEU A 348 -5.74 12.53 21.51
CA LEU A 348 -4.65 13.24 20.84
C LEU A 348 -3.62 13.70 21.86
N LYS A 349 -2.40 13.88 21.41
CA LYS A 349 -1.31 14.51 22.18
C LYS A 349 -0.57 15.51 21.30
N LEU A 350 -0.16 16.63 21.92
CA LEU A 350 0.78 17.56 21.30
C LEU A 350 2.16 17.32 21.92
N HIS A 351 3.14 16.95 21.12
CA HIS A 351 4.48 16.69 21.54
C HIS A 351 5.49 17.20 20.51
N ASN A 352 6.44 18.05 20.92
CA ASN A 352 7.44 18.67 20.06
C ASN A 352 6.80 19.30 18.80
N ASP A 353 5.80 20.15 19.00
CA ASP A 353 5.03 20.83 17.93
C ASP A 353 4.38 19.89 16.89
N ARG A 354 4.14 18.64 17.31
CA ARG A 354 3.41 17.66 16.48
C ARG A 354 2.17 17.15 17.18
N LEU A 355 1.04 17.27 16.49
CA LEU A 355 -0.23 16.69 16.91
C LEU A 355 -0.28 15.23 16.43
N LYS A 356 -0.49 14.31 17.38
CA LYS A 356 -0.44 12.86 17.12
C LYS A 356 -1.58 12.14 17.79
N LEU A 357 -2.05 11.05 17.18
CA LEU A 357 -2.91 10.09 17.86
C LEU A 357 -2.15 9.42 19.01
N THR A 358 -2.85 9.16 20.09
CA THR A 358 -2.40 8.24 21.15
C THR A 358 -2.84 6.82 20.78
N ARG A 359 -2.41 5.81 21.56
CA ARG A 359 -2.93 4.45 21.39
C ARG A 359 -4.46 4.41 21.43
N GLU A 360 -5.10 5.08 22.38
CA GLU A 360 -6.56 5.16 22.48
C GLU A 360 -7.18 5.91 21.31
N GLY A 361 -6.47 6.93 20.80
CA GLY A 361 -6.92 7.70 19.64
C GLY A 361 -6.93 6.91 18.34
N ILE A 362 -5.98 5.97 18.16
CA ILE A 362 -5.90 5.15 16.95
C ILE A 362 -7.17 4.32 16.73
N PHE A 363 -7.80 3.80 17.81
CA PHE A 363 -9.03 3.00 17.72
C PHE A 363 -10.26 3.80 17.25
N VAL A 364 -10.21 5.11 17.30
CA VAL A 364 -11.28 6.02 16.86
C VAL A 364 -10.73 7.08 15.90
N SER A 365 -9.67 6.74 15.19
CA SER A 365 -8.92 7.66 14.34
C SER A 365 -9.78 8.31 13.26
N ASP A 366 -10.67 7.56 12.62
CA ASP A 366 -11.52 8.05 11.54
C ASP A 366 -12.48 9.15 12.03
N GLY A 367 -13.08 8.96 13.21
CA GLY A 367 -13.91 9.98 13.84
C GLY A 367 -13.11 11.24 14.20
N ILE A 368 -11.91 11.07 14.78
CA ILE A 368 -11.03 12.21 15.10
C ILE A 368 -10.62 12.95 13.84
N MET A 369 -10.17 12.24 12.80
CA MET A 369 -9.79 12.86 11.54
C MET A 369 -10.97 13.59 10.91
N SER A 370 -12.16 12.96 10.86
CA SER A 370 -13.38 13.56 10.31
C SER A 370 -13.75 14.88 10.99
N ASP A 371 -13.64 14.96 12.32
CA ASP A 371 -13.96 16.18 13.07
C ASP A 371 -12.93 17.31 12.84
N LEU A 372 -11.71 16.99 12.41
CA LEU A 372 -10.67 17.96 12.08
C LEU A 372 -10.73 18.43 10.63
N LEU A 373 -11.55 17.82 9.77
CA LEU A 373 -11.69 18.24 8.36
C LEU A 373 -12.52 19.54 8.27
N GLU A 374 -12.09 20.42 7.37
CA GLU A 374 -12.90 21.59 7.01
C GLU A 374 -13.87 21.20 5.89
N ILE A 375 -15.17 21.28 6.19
CA ILE A 375 -16.24 20.83 5.27
C ILE A 375 -16.92 22.02 4.57
N GLU A 376 -16.86 23.26 5.13
CA GLU A 376 -17.55 24.45 4.61
C GLU A 376 -16.60 25.52 4.02
#